data_08185d11bb62d2323a3085a488318c3a
#
_entry.id   08185d11bb62d2323a3085a488318c3a
#
_cell.length_a   1.000
_cell.length_b   1.000
_cell.length_c   1.000
_cell.angle_alpha   90.00
_cell.angle_beta   90.00
_cell.angle_gamma   90.00
#
_symmetry.space_group_name_H-M   'P 1'
#
loop_
_entity.id
_entity.type
_entity.pdbx_description
1 polymer ?
#
loop_
_entity_poly.entity_id
_entity_poly.type
_entity_poly.pdbx_seq_one_letter_code
_entity_poly.pdbx_strand_id
1 'polypeptide(L)'
;FETIHDLQGDCLIFSTEGTSIRWIGNERGYAGDPLWQKVKPDQLGTEAELDYLQHGDPSGTLFSIGEADVSLRPGWFYHEDQDPKSLEELVEIYFHSVGRGTPLLLNIPPNQDGLFDEKDIQHLYEFAAYRDELYREDLALGARVYGSALSPDYACYHLTDGRKTSSWASDAELPIQLELDLGSH
;
A
#
# COMPACT_ATOMS: atom_id res chain seq x y z
N PHE A 1 -8.03 24.67 0.03
CA PHE A 1 -7.43 23.91 -1.10
C PHE A 1 -7.52 24.65 -2.44
N GLU A 2 -8.58 25.43 -2.70
CA GLU A 2 -8.76 26.19 -3.96
C GLU A 2 -7.51 27.00 -4.31
N THR A 3 -6.99 27.81 -3.38
CA THR A 3 -5.77 28.62 -3.62
C THR A 3 -4.56 27.80 -4.04
N ILE A 4 -4.42 26.57 -3.50
CA ILE A 4 -3.31 25.67 -3.87
C ILE A 4 -3.49 25.20 -5.32
N HIS A 5 -4.69 24.74 -5.68
CA HIS A 5 -4.98 24.32 -7.04
C HIS A 5 -4.93 25.44 -8.06
N ASP A 6 -5.31 26.68 -7.66
CA ASP A 6 -5.18 27.86 -8.52
C ASP A 6 -3.72 28.20 -8.85
N LEU A 7 -2.80 27.93 -7.91
CA LEU A 7 -1.38 28.23 -8.07
C LEU A 7 -0.57 27.04 -8.57
N GLN A 8 -0.99 25.82 -8.27
CA GLN A 8 -0.32 24.56 -8.60
C GLN A 8 -1.38 23.49 -8.90
N GLY A 9 -2.00 23.56 -10.08
CA GLY A 9 -3.14 22.72 -10.47
C GLY A 9 -2.91 21.21 -10.40
N ASP A 10 -1.66 20.76 -10.58
CA ASP A 10 -1.30 19.34 -10.60
C ASP A 10 -0.75 18.84 -9.25
N CYS A 11 -0.79 19.66 -8.18
CA CYS A 11 -0.28 19.22 -6.89
C CYS A 11 -1.20 18.17 -6.25
N LEU A 12 -0.59 17.20 -5.58
CA LEU A 12 -1.30 16.23 -4.75
C LEU A 12 -1.44 16.80 -3.34
N ILE A 13 -2.62 16.65 -2.76
CA ILE A 13 -2.91 17.09 -1.40
C ILE A 13 -3.26 15.87 -0.56
N PHE A 14 -2.53 15.69 0.54
CA PHE A 14 -2.79 14.67 1.56
C PHE A 14 -3.64 15.28 2.68
N SER A 15 -4.83 14.76 2.92
CA SER A 15 -5.74 15.24 3.94
C SER A 15 -6.91 14.27 4.18
N THR A 16 -7.79 14.61 5.12
CA THR A 16 -9.10 13.97 5.31
C THR A 16 -10.20 14.59 4.44
N GLU A 17 -9.92 15.71 3.75
CA GLU A 17 -10.91 16.48 2.98
C GLU A 17 -10.63 16.44 1.48
N GLY A 18 -11.57 15.93 0.67
CA GLY A 18 -11.69 16.16 -0.78
C GLY A 18 -10.41 16.12 -1.61
N THR A 19 -9.47 15.27 -1.30
CA THR A 19 -8.09 15.32 -1.76
C THR A 19 -7.72 14.13 -2.61
N SER A 20 -6.61 14.25 -3.33
CA SER A 20 -6.07 13.17 -4.16
C SER A 20 -5.60 11.99 -3.32
N ILE A 21 -5.10 12.27 -2.11
CA ILE A 21 -4.56 11.28 -1.17
C ILE A 21 -5.26 11.50 0.17
N ARG A 22 -5.97 10.47 0.65
CA ARG A 22 -6.59 10.51 1.96
C ARG A 22 -5.71 9.88 3.02
N TRP A 23 -5.70 10.48 4.20
CA TRP A 23 -5.18 9.80 5.38
C TRP A 23 -6.07 8.61 5.76
N ILE A 24 -5.48 7.47 6.08
CA ILE A 24 -6.23 6.25 6.40
C ILE A 24 -6.73 6.15 7.86
N GLY A 25 -6.74 7.24 8.60
CA GLY A 25 -7.38 7.32 9.93
C GLY A 25 -6.57 6.74 11.08
N ASN A 26 -5.32 6.34 10.89
CA ASN A 26 -4.44 5.91 11.97
C ASN A 26 -2.97 6.13 11.62
N GLU A 27 -2.13 6.24 12.67
CA GLU A 27 -0.68 6.42 12.57
C GLU A 27 0.10 5.13 12.89
N ARG A 28 -0.51 3.98 12.65
CA ARG A 28 0.12 2.68 12.88
C ARG A 28 0.69 2.08 11.61
N GLY A 29 0.45 2.70 10.46
CA GLY A 29 0.83 2.18 9.15
C GLY A 29 -0.07 1.05 8.65
N TYR A 30 -1.31 0.92 9.13
CA TYR A 30 -2.20 -0.19 8.81
C TYR A 30 -3.41 0.28 8.02
N ALA A 31 -3.50 -0.16 6.77
CA ALA A 31 -4.69 0.01 5.95
C ALA A 31 -5.80 -0.97 6.34
N GLY A 32 -7.03 -0.67 5.96
CA GLY A 32 -8.18 -1.56 6.12
C GLY A 32 -8.07 -2.84 5.30
N ASP A 33 -8.87 -3.83 5.67
CA ASP A 33 -9.05 -5.06 4.91
C ASP A 33 -10.54 -5.43 4.92
N PRO A 34 -11.25 -5.28 3.78
CA PRO A 34 -10.75 -4.80 2.48
C PRO A 34 -10.41 -3.29 2.45
N LEU A 35 -9.59 -2.88 1.47
CA LEU A 35 -9.28 -1.49 1.18
C LEU A 35 -9.80 -1.09 -0.20
N TRP A 36 -10.54 0.02 -0.24
CA TRP A 36 -11.05 0.62 -1.47
C TRP A 36 -10.43 1.99 -1.70
N GLN A 37 -9.90 2.22 -2.90
CA GLN A 37 -9.35 3.53 -3.30
C GLN A 37 -10.45 4.46 -3.84
N LYS A 38 -11.68 4.27 -3.38
CA LYS A 38 -12.85 5.08 -3.70
C LYS A 38 -13.52 5.53 -2.41
N VAL A 39 -14.11 6.72 -2.46
CA VAL A 39 -14.83 7.32 -1.35
C VAL A 39 -16.03 8.11 -1.85
N LYS A 40 -16.96 8.39 -0.97
CA LYS A 40 -18.03 9.38 -1.18
C LYS A 40 -17.54 10.74 -0.68
N PRO A 41 -17.58 11.80 -1.50
CA PRO A 41 -17.08 13.13 -1.10
C PRO A 41 -17.72 13.69 0.17
N ASP A 42 -19.00 13.40 0.39
CA ASP A 42 -19.77 13.83 1.56
C ASP A 42 -19.43 13.08 2.86
N GLN A 43 -18.64 12.02 2.77
CA GLN A 43 -18.13 11.25 3.92
C GLN A 43 -16.69 11.63 4.29
N LEU A 44 -16.08 12.55 3.55
CA LEU A 44 -14.77 13.10 3.83
C LEU A 44 -14.90 14.40 4.63
N GLY A 45 -13.83 14.82 5.28
CA GLY A 45 -13.76 16.06 6.05
C GLY A 45 -13.18 15.87 7.44
N THR A 46 -13.18 16.91 8.24
CA THR A 46 -12.65 16.89 9.60
C THR A 46 -13.42 15.96 10.54
N GLU A 47 -14.69 15.69 10.23
CA GLU A 47 -15.58 14.82 11.00
C GLU A 47 -15.69 13.41 10.38
N ALA A 48 -14.84 13.08 9.39
CA ALA A 48 -14.85 11.76 8.77
C ALA A 48 -14.57 10.65 9.80
N GLU A 49 -15.35 9.59 9.75
CA GLU A 49 -15.14 8.45 10.63
C GLU A 49 -13.82 7.73 10.28
N LEU A 50 -13.01 7.42 11.28
CA LEU A 50 -11.69 6.80 11.10
C LEU A 50 -11.78 5.45 10.39
N ASP A 51 -12.81 4.65 10.68
CA ASP A 51 -13.05 3.37 10.02
C ASP A 51 -13.34 3.56 8.52
N TYR A 52 -14.12 4.58 8.18
CA TYR A 52 -14.40 4.93 6.78
C TYR A 52 -13.13 5.37 6.04
N LEU A 53 -12.30 6.20 6.66
CA LEU A 53 -11.02 6.62 6.09
C LEU A 53 -10.10 5.43 5.87
N GLN A 54 -10.11 4.45 6.78
CA GLN A 54 -9.27 3.27 6.74
C GLN A 54 -9.65 2.31 5.62
N HIS A 55 -10.95 2.10 5.37
CA HIS A 55 -11.45 1.11 4.41
C HIS A 55 -11.83 1.69 3.05
N GLY A 56 -12.24 2.97 2.99
CA GLY A 56 -12.89 3.53 1.80
C GLY A 56 -14.27 2.93 1.55
N ASP A 57 -14.78 3.02 0.32
CA ASP A 57 -16.15 2.61 -0.02
C ASP A 57 -16.21 2.04 -1.45
N PRO A 58 -16.64 0.77 -1.65
CA PRO A 58 -16.80 0.19 -2.99
C PRO A 58 -17.79 0.96 -3.86
N SER A 59 -18.77 1.65 -3.24
CA SER A 59 -19.74 2.49 -3.94
C SER A 59 -19.31 3.95 -4.09
N GLY A 60 -18.08 4.29 -3.68
CA GLY A 60 -17.52 5.63 -3.79
C GLY A 60 -17.41 6.10 -5.23
N THR A 61 -17.62 7.40 -5.45
CA THR A 61 -17.56 8.06 -6.76
C THR A 61 -16.29 8.87 -6.99
N LEU A 62 -15.56 9.21 -5.93
CA LEU A 62 -14.28 9.90 -5.98
C LEU A 62 -13.15 8.90 -5.78
N PHE A 63 -12.17 8.88 -6.71
CA PHE A 63 -10.91 8.16 -6.48
C PHE A 63 -10.05 8.98 -5.53
N SER A 64 -9.66 8.39 -4.41
CA SER A 64 -8.77 8.98 -3.42
C SER A 64 -7.93 7.86 -2.82
N ILE A 65 -6.65 7.83 -3.18
CA ILE A 65 -5.75 6.81 -2.68
C ILE A 65 -5.56 6.96 -1.18
N GLY A 66 -5.71 5.86 -0.43
CA GLY A 66 -5.38 5.86 0.99
C GLY A 66 -3.87 5.83 1.17
N GLU A 67 -3.32 6.64 2.07
CA GLU A 67 -1.90 6.60 2.47
C GLU A 67 -1.79 6.26 3.94
N ALA A 68 -1.02 5.20 4.21
CA ALA A 68 -0.70 4.79 5.57
C ALA A 68 0.53 5.55 6.05
N ASP A 69 0.48 6.11 7.24
CA ASP A 69 1.61 6.78 7.85
C ASP A 69 1.97 6.15 9.20
N VAL A 70 3.25 6.15 9.51
CA VAL A 70 3.79 5.64 10.77
C VAL A 70 5.19 6.20 11.00
N SER A 71 5.57 6.37 12.26
CA SER A 71 6.95 6.71 12.59
C SER A 71 7.79 5.45 12.82
N LEU A 72 9.06 5.50 12.40
CA LEU A 72 10.06 4.47 12.69
C LEU A 72 10.30 4.31 14.20
N ARG A 73 10.18 5.40 14.96
CA ARG A 73 10.34 5.44 16.43
C ARG A 73 8.99 5.59 17.15
N PRO A 74 8.92 5.35 18.46
CA PRO A 74 7.74 5.67 19.26
C PRO A 74 7.45 7.18 19.25
N GLY A 75 6.51 7.63 18.45
CA GLY A 75 6.19 9.04 18.25
C GLY A 75 6.90 9.66 17.04
N TRP A 76 6.59 10.94 16.75
CA TRP A 76 6.95 11.63 15.52
C TRP A 76 8.29 12.38 15.59
N PHE A 77 8.84 12.54 16.81
CA PHE A 77 10.07 13.28 17.06
C PHE A 77 11.14 12.36 17.59
N TYR A 78 12.41 12.76 17.40
CA TYR A 78 13.56 12.04 17.91
C TYR A 78 13.69 12.16 19.43
N HIS A 79 13.93 11.00 20.07
CA HIS A 79 14.31 10.88 21.47
C HIS A 79 15.46 9.88 21.58
N GLU A 80 16.52 10.27 22.26
CA GLU A 80 17.76 9.47 22.38
C GLU A 80 17.55 8.12 23.11
N ASP A 81 16.61 8.09 24.05
CA ASP A 81 16.24 6.92 24.86
C ASP A 81 15.23 5.98 24.18
N GLN A 82 14.84 6.27 22.94
CA GLN A 82 13.91 5.44 22.14
C GLN A 82 14.66 4.69 21.05
N ASP A 83 14.33 3.43 20.85
CA ASP A 83 14.83 2.62 19.75
C ASP A 83 13.86 2.62 18.55
N PRO A 84 14.35 2.44 17.33
CA PRO A 84 13.53 2.24 16.15
C PRO A 84 12.75 0.92 16.22
N LYS A 85 11.68 0.81 15.44
CA LYS A 85 10.94 -0.44 15.26
C LYS A 85 11.84 -1.57 14.77
N SER A 86 11.58 -2.77 15.24
CA SER A 86 12.28 -3.97 14.80
C SER A 86 11.99 -4.30 13.33
N LEU A 87 12.81 -5.18 12.73
CA LEU A 87 12.59 -5.67 11.38
C LEU A 87 11.22 -6.34 11.26
N GLU A 88 10.81 -7.15 12.25
CA GLU A 88 9.50 -7.81 12.24
C GLU A 88 8.35 -6.81 12.22
N GLU A 89 8.42 -5.74 13.03
CA GLU A 89 7.41 -4.67 13.05
C GLU A 89 7.34 -3.94 11.70
N LEU A 90 8.49 -3.63 11.08
CA LEU A 90 8.53 -2.98 9.77
C LEU A 90 7.96 -3.87 8.66
N VAL A 91 8.25 -5.15 8.70
CA VAL A 91 7.71 -6.15 7.76
C VAL A 91 6.19 -6.27 7.93
N GLU A 92 5.69 -6.33 9.16
CA GLU A 92 4.25 -6.36 9.45
C GLU A 92 3.56 -5.10 8.91
N ILE A 93 4.10 -3.92 9.20
CA ILE A 93 3.60 -2.64 8.69
C ILE A 93 3.58 -2.64 7.15
N TYR A 94 4.64 -3.12 6.51
CA TYR A 94 4.74 -3.18 5.06
C TYR A 94 3.61 -4.03 4.44
N PHE A 95 3.34 -5.21 4.99
CA PHE A 95 2.26 -6.06 4.48
C PHE A 95 0.87 -5.51 4.81
N HIS A 96 0.71 -4.77 5.90
CA HIS A 96 -0.57 -4.13 6.26
C HIS A 96 -0.80 -2.78 5.57
N SER A 97 0.18 -2.23 4.88
CA SER A 97 0.07 -1.01 4.07
C SER A 97 0.25 -1.31 2.58
N VAL A 98 1.49 -1.44 2.12
CA VAL A 98 1.83 -1.69 0.72
C VAL A 98 1.24 -3.02 0.24
N GLY A 99 1.27 -4.06 1.06
CA GLY A 99 0.65 -5.35 0.77
C GLY A 99 -0.87 -5.28 0.60
N ARG A 100 -1.54 -4.25 1.12
CA ARG A 100 -2.97 -3.96 0.93
C ARG A 100 -3.24 -2.92 -0.15
N GLY A 101 -2.22 -2.49 -0.89
CA GLY A 101 -2.35 -1.60 -2.03
C GLY A 101 -2.38 -0.11 -1.68
N THR A 102 -1.79 0.30 -0.55
CA THR A 102 -1.65 1.71 -0.17
C THR A 102 -0.17 2.10 -0.05
N PRO A 103 0.24 3.32 -0.42
CA PRO A 103 1.58 3.80 -0.11
C PRO A 103 1.80 3.88 1.40
N LEU A 104 3.05 3.68 1.81
CA LEU A 104 3.50 3.84 3.18
C LEU A 104 4.38 5.09 3.30
N LEU A 105 3.96 6.03 4.14
CA LEU A 105 4.77 7.17 4.58
C LEU A 105 5.44 6.78 5.91
N LEU A 106 6.73 6.47 5.85
CA LEU A 106 7.53 6.16 7.04
C LEU A 106 8.30 7.39 7.50
N ASN A 107 7.90 7.96 8.63
CA ASN A 107 8.61 9.07 9.26
C ASN A 107 9.90 8.59 9.91
N ILE A 108 11.01 9.27 9.62
CA ILE A 108 12.30 9.08 10.23
C ILE A 108 12.70 10.40 10.89
N PRO A 109 12.53 10.52 12.21
CA PRO A 109 12.79 11.78 12.88
C PRO A 109 14.30 12.10 12.91
N PRO A 110 14.73 13.30 12.46
CA PRO A 110 16.12 13.69 12.54
C PRO A 110 16.55 13.89 14.00
N ASN A 111 17.81 13.54 14.30
CA ASN A 111 18.42 13.78 15.59
C ASN A 111 18.70 15.29 15.83
N GLN A 112 19.33 15.64 16.96
CA GLN A 112 19.63 17.03 17.31
C GLN A 112 20.59 17.75 16.34
N ASP A 113 21.38 16.99 15.58
CA ASP A 113 22.29 17.50 14.54
C ASP A 113 21.60 17.65 13.17
N GLY A 114 20.32 17.32 13.07
CA GLY A 114 19.53 17.35 11.84
C GLY A 114 19.85 16.18 10.90
N LEU A 115 20.45 15.10 11.40
CA LEU A 115 20.82 13.91 10.67
C LEU A 115 19.97 12.72 11.11
N PHE A 116 19.90 11.68 10.28
CA PHE A 116 19.35 10.38 10.71
C PHE A 116 20.29 9.74 11.72
N ASP A 117 19.73 9.14 12.76
CA ASP A 117 20.48 8.36 13.73
C ASP A 117 21.04 7.08 13.09
N GLU A 118 22.23 6.65 13.52
CA GLU A 118 22.89 5.46 12.95
C GLU A 118 22.06 4.19 13.15
N LYS A 119 21.33 4.05 14.25
CA LYS A 119 20.43 2.93 14.48
C LYS A 119 19.28 2.94 13.47
N ASP A 120 18.69 4.10 13.18
CA ASP A 120 17.61 4.24 12.20
C ASP A 120 18.08 3.83 10.81
N ILE A 121 19.26 4.29 10.41
CA ILE A 121 19.91 3.93 9.15
C ILE A 121 20.12 2.42 9.06
N GLN A 122 20.61 1.79 10.11
CA GLN A 122 20.83 0.34 10.15
C GLN A 122 19.52 -0.43 9.96
N HIS A 123 18.46 -0.10 10.72
CA HIS A 123 17.16 -0.76 10.61
C HIS A 123 16.52 -0.58 9.23
N LEU A 124 16.70 0.59 8.60
CA LEU A 124 16.24 0.83 7.24
C LEU A 124 16.98 -0.03 6.21
N TYR A 125 18.30 -0.21 6.37
CA TYR A 125 19.06 -1.11 5.50
C TYR A 125 18.68 -2.58 5.69
N GLU A 126 18.45 -3.02 6.91
CA GLU A 126 17.98 -4.38 7.20
C GLU A 126 16.60 -4.63 6.57
N PHE A 127 15.69 -3.68 6.71
CA PHE A 127 14.36 -3.77 6.08
C PHE A 127 14.46 -3.74 4.54
N ALA A 128 15.30 -2.88 3.97
CA ALA A 128 15.51 -2.84 2.52
C ALA A 128 16.08 -4.16 1.99
N ALA A 129 17.08 -4.73 2.67
CA ALA A 129 17.67 -6.01 2.31
C ALA A 129 16.64 -7.16 2.38
N TYR A 130 15.81 -7.20 3.42
CA TYR A 130 14.73 -8.18 3.54
C TYR A 130 13.73 -8.06 2.38
N ARG A 131 13.28 -6.84 2.07
CA ARG A 131 12.36 -6.59 0.96
C ARG A 131 12.95 -7.02 -0.39
N ASP A 132 14.20 -6.68 -0.64
CA ASP A 132 14.89 -7.00 -1.90
C ASP A 132 15.08 -8.52 -2.06
N GLU A 133 15.34 -9.24 -0.95
CA GLU A 133 15.39 -10.70 -0.96
C GLU A 133 14.00 -11.31 -1.19
N LEU A 134 12.93 -10.77 -0.57
CA LEU A 134 11.57 -11.24 -0.73
C LEU A 134 11.09 -11.16 -2.19
N TYR A 135 11.49 -10.11 -2.90
CA TYR A 135 11.08 -9.86 -4.30
C TYR A 135 12.18 -10.17 -5.32
N ARG A 136 13.24 -10.87 -4.91
CA ARG A 136 14.35 -11.22 -5.80
C ARG A 136 13.91 -12.09 -6.96
N GLU A 137 12.99 -13.00 -6.73
CA GLU A 137 12.51 -13.96 -7.70
C GLU A 137 10.97 -14.03 -7.69
N ASP A 138 10.37 -13.90 -8.88
CA ASP A 138 8.94 -14.15 -9.06
C ASP A 138 8.72 -15.64 -9.31
N LEU A 139 8.38 -16.38 -8.27
CA LEU A 139 8.15 -17.83 -8.33
C LEU A 139 6.97 -18.21 -9.24
N ALA A 140 6.06 -17.28 -9.51
CA ALA A 140 4.93 -17.50 -10.40
C ALA A 140 5.27 -17.24 -11.89
N LEU A 141 6.41 -16.61 -12.19
CA LEU A 141 6.76 -16.27 -13.56
C LEU A 141 6.90 -17.53 -14.44
N GLY A 142 6.04 -17.64 -15.45
CA GLY A 142 6.01 -18.79 -16.34
C GLY A 142 5.39 -20.06 -15.75
N ALA A 143 4.86 -20.02 -14.53
CA ALA A 143 4.13 -21.13 -13.92
C ALA A 143 2.90 -21.51 -14.75
N ARG A 144 2.55 -22.79 -14.71
CA ARG A 144 1.32 -23.26 -15.35
C ARG A 144 0.11 -22.86 -14.51
N VAL A 145 -0.88 -22.27 -15.18
CA VAL A 145 -2.13 -21.86 -14.52
C VAL A 145 -3.29 -22.62 -15.14
N TYR A 146 -4.07 -23.26 -14.31
CA TYR A 146 -5.28 -23.99 -14.68
C TYR A 146 -6.51 -23.24 -14.16
N GLY A 147 -7.54 -23.12 -14.99
CA GLY A 147 -8.79 -22.45 -14.65
C GLY A 147 -9.62 -22.12 -15.88
N SER A 148 -10.76 -21.47 -15.67
CA SER A 148 -11.59 -20.98 -16.78
C SER A 148 -11.06 -19.65 -17.32
N ALA A 149 -11.20 -19.45 -18.63
CA ALA A 149 -10.85 -18.19 -19.30
C ALA A 149 -11.98 -17.79 -20.25
N LEU A 150 -12.23 -16.49 -20.37
CA LEU A 150 -13.26 -15.92 -21.24
C LEU A 150 -12.99 -16.23 -22.72
N SER A 151 -11.74 -16.13 -23.13
CA SER A 151 -11.28 -16.42 -24.50
C SER A 151 -9.76 -16.64 -24.50
N PRO A 152 -9.15 -17.07 -25.63
CA PRO A 152 -7.69 -17.14 -25.74
C PRO A 152 -6.95 -15.83 -25.47
N ASP A 153 -7.57 -14.68 -25.73
CA ASP A 153 -7.00 -13.36 -25.48
C ASP A 153 -6.95 -13.01 -23.96
N TYR A 154 -7.68 -13.77 -23.14
CA TYR A 154 -7.72 -13.64 -21.68
C TYR A 154 -7.35 -14.95 -20.99
N ALA A 155 -6.42 -15.69 -21.58
CA ALA A 155 -6.03 -17.01 -21.10
C ALA A 155 -5.36 -16.99 -19.72
N CYS A 156 -5.44 -18.12 -19.00
CA CYS A 156 -4.89 -18.23 -17.64
C CYS A 156 -3.38 -17.96 -17.57
N TYR A 157 -2.60 -18.29 -18.61
CA TYR A 157 -1.16 -18.06 -18.62
C TYR A 157 -0.77 -16.58 -18.56
N HIS A 158 -1.69 -15.65 -18.87
CA HIS A 158 -1.44 -14.20 -18.71
C HIS A 158 -1.25 -13.77 -17.25
N LEU A 159 -1.66 -14.59 -16.29
CA LEU A 159 -1.41 -14.33 -14.86
C LEU A 159 0.07 -14.47 -14.48
N THR A 160 0.84 -15.21 -15.28
CA THR A 160 2.23 -15.59 -14.97
C THR A 160 3.22 -15.25 -16.09
N ASP A 161 2.79 -14.52 -17.13
CA ASP A 161 3.64 -14.20 -18.30
C ASP A 161 4.58 -12.98 -18.07
N GLY A 162 4.50 -12.32 -16.92
CA GLY A 162 5.30 -11.17 -16.55
C GLY A 162 4.97 -9.87 -17.31
N ARG A 163 3.87 -9.84 -18.10
CA ARG A 163 3.51 -8.70 -18.93
C ARG A 163 2.42 -7.85 -18.27
N LYS A 164 2.65 -6.55 -18.17
CA LYS A 164 1.64 -5.60 -17.66
C LYS A 164 0.51 -5.26 -18.65
N THR A 165 0.64 -5.71 -19.90
CA THR A 165 -0.30 -5.43 -21.00
C THR A 165 -1.25 -6.60 -21.29
N SER A 166 -0.97 -7.77 -20.74
CA SER A 166 -1.84 -8.94 -20.79
C SER A 166 -2.74 -9.00 -19.57
N SER A 167 -3.86 -9.67 -19.66
CA SER A 167 -4.77 -9.89 -18.53
C SER A 167 -5.51 -11.21 -18.68
N TRP A 168 -5.86 -11.79 -17.56
CA TRP A 168 -6.82 -12.88 -17.50
C TRP A 168 -8.22 -12.35 -17.20
N ALA A 169 -9.23 -12.95 -17.78
CA ALA A 169 -10.63 -12.75 -17.43
C ALA A 169 -11.43 -14.04 -17.56
N SER A 170 -12.51 -14.14 -16.82
CA SER A 170 -13.45 -15.25 -16.88
C SER A 170 -14.89 -14.75 -16.74
N ASP A 171 -15.84 -15.43 -17.40
CA ASP A 171 -17.29 -15.27 -17.27
C ASP A 171 -17.93 -16.39 -16.43
N ALA A 172 -17.12 -17.25 -15.79
CA ALA A 172 -17.58 -18.29 -14.92
C ALA A 172 -18.28 -17.73 -13.67
N GLU A 173 -19.27 -18.48 -13.15
CA GLU A 173 -19.93 -18.15 -11.89
C GLU A 173 -18.95 -18.18 -10.70
N LEU A 174 -19.17 -17.26 -9.74
CA LEU A 174 -18.34 -17.19 -8.52
C LEU A 174 -18.75 -18.28 -7.50
N PRO A 175 -17.81 -18.84 -6.73
CA PRO A 175 -16.39 -18.51 -6.72
C PRO A 175 -15.62 -19.14 -7.89
N ILE A 176 -14.64 -18.43 -8.43
CA ILE A 176 -13.73 -18.94 -9.47
C ILE A 176 -12.49 -19.49 -8.80
N GLN A 177 -12.09 -20.70 -9.18
CA GLN A 177 -10.88 -21.34 -8.71
C GLN A 177 -9.80 -21.28 -9.79
N LEU A 178 -8.60 -20.86 -9.39
CA LEU A 178 -7.37 -20.94 -10.18
C LEU A 178 -6.35 -21.78 -9.43
N GLU A 179 -5.65 -22.63 -10.17
CA GLU A 179 -4.57 -23.46 -9.64
C GLU A 179 -3.27 -23.07 -10.35
N LEU A 180 -2.25 -22.71 -9.57
CA LEU A 180 -0.91 -22.41 -10.05
C LEU A 180 0.02 -23.56 -9.70
N ASP A 181 0.69 -24.12 -10.70
CA ASP A 181 1.73 -25.13 -10.53
C ASP A 181 3.09 -24.41 -10.55
N LEU A 182 3.65 -24.20 -9.36
CA LEU A 182 4.96 -23.57 -9.18
C LEU A 182 6.13 -24.53 -9.43
N GLY A 183 5.85 -25.80 -9.77
CA GLY A 183 6.89 -26.81 -9.97
C GLY A 183 7.48 -27.30 -8.64
N SER A 184 8.74 -27.74 -8.71
CA SER A 184 9.49 -28.19 -7.53
C SER A 184 10.37 -27.06 -6.99
N HIS A 185 9.82 -26.21 -6.14
CA HIS A 185 10.59 -25.25 -5.34
C HIS A 185 10.66 -25.68 -3.89
#